data_924ec1a102d3d44075e5d386f633c17a
#
_entry.id   924ec1a102d3d44075e5d386f633c17a
#
_cell.length_a   1.000
_cell.length_b   1.000
_cell.length_c   1.000
_cell.angle_alpha   90.00
_cell.angle_beta   90.00
_cell.angle_gamma   90.00
#
_symmetry.space_group_name_H-M   'P 1'
#
loop_
_entity.id
_entity.type
_entity.pdbx_description
1 polymer ?
#
loop_
_entity_poly.entity_id
_entity_poly.type
_entity_poly.pdbx_seq_one_letter_code
_entity_poly.pdbx_strand_id
1 'polypeptide(L)'
;MRLPMVALMPAAYVDLPRFKEGAHKEGTTPLHPGWLPVLARVPLFASLSKRHLRHVAGLAELQRYQYGAQIVRAGAHGNAFFVILDGSAEVVTPTGHRHALQAGDYFGELALLDGAPRAATVKASSDLATAKISRTAFQRLLKEEPAIGVGLARGLVAIIRALQEE
;
A
#
# COMPACT_ATOMS: atom_id res chain seq x y z
N MET A 1 -3.55 -0.58 20.85
CA MET A 1 -2.10 -0.74 21.06
C MET A 1 -1.50 -1.31 19.79
N ARG A 2 -0.79 -0.49 19.03
CA ARG A 2 -0.06 -0.98 17.86
C ARG A 2 1.21 -1.67 18.33
N LEU A 3 1.32 -2.98 18.10
CA LEU A 3 2.57 -3.69 18.30
C LEU A 3 3.63 -3.11 17.34
N PRO A 4 4.87 -2.92 17.80
CA PRO A 4 5.93 -2.48 16.91
C PRO A 4 6.09 -3.51 15.80
N MET A 5 5.80 -3.12 14.58
CA MET A 5 5.82 -3.99 13.40
C MET A 5 7.20 -4.53 13.03
N VAL A 6 8.26 -4.00 13.62
CA VAL A 6 9.64 -4.46 13.42
C VAL A 6 9.80 -5.95 13.73
N ALA A 7 8.99 -6.50 14.65
CA ALA A 7 9.04 -7.92 15.03
C ALA A 7 8.34 -8.87 14.04
N LEU A 8 7.66 -8.36 13.02
CA LEU A 8 6.89 -9.16 12.06
C LEU A 8 7.42 -9.06 10.63
N MET A 9 8.53 -8.37 10.43
CA MET A 9 9.17 -8.28 9.11
C MET A 9 9.89 -9.60 8.79
N PRO A 10 9.68 -10.15 7.57
CA PRO A 10 10.42 -11.34 7.16
C PRO A 10 11.93 -11.05 7.17
N ALA A 11 12.72 -12.05 7.55
CA ALA A 11 14.19 -11.94 7.62
C ALA A 11 14.82 -11.44 6.30
N ALA A 12 14.18 -11.71 5.17
CA ALA A 12 14.58 -11.20 3.85
C ALA A 12 14.52 -9.67 3.70
N TYR A 13 13.88 -8.97 4.63
CA TYR A 13 13.84 -7.51 4.63
C TYR A 13 15.14 -6.87 5.09
N VAL A 14 15.91 -7.58 5.93
CA VAL A 14 17.19 -7.07 6.47
C VAL A 14 18.25 -6.94 5.38
N ASP A 15 18.09 -7.70 4.28
CA ASP A 15 19.03 -7.73 3.16
C ASP A 15 18.62 -6.85 1.96
N LEU A 16 17.52 -6.07 2.08
CA LEU A 16 17.24 -5.07 1.05
C LEU A 16 18.36 -4.04 1.04
N PRO A 17 19.04 -3.81 -0.11
CA PRO A 17 20.13 -2.88 -0.17
C PRO A 17 19.66 -1.50 0.29
N ARG A 18 20.25 -1.00 1.38
CA ARG A 18 20.07 0.38 1.82
C ARG A 18 20.29 1.29 0.62
N PHE A 19 19.44 2.30 0.48
CA PHE A 19 19.50 3.26 -0.61
C PHE A 19 20.94 3.62 -0.99
N LYS A 20 21.38 3.18 -2.17
CA LYS A 20 22.53 3.78 -2.82
C LYS A 20 22.01 4.94 -3.64
N GLU A 21 22.55 6.13 -3.37
CA GLU A 21 22.28 7.33 -4.15
C GLU A 21 22.44 7.04 -5.65
N GLY A 22 21.45 7.44 -6.45
CA GLY A 22 21.65 7.67 -7.87
C GLY A 22 21.14 6.63 -8.86
N ALA A 23 20.12 5.82 -8.55
CA ALA A 23 19.57 4.93 -9.57
C ALA A 23 18.06 5.06 -9.69
N HIS A 24 17.58 6.04 -10.44
CA HIS A 24 16.34 5.89 -11.17
C HIS A 24 16.59 4.84 -12.25
N LYS A 25 16.39 3.57 -11.95
CA LYS A 25 16.18 2.56 -12.98
C LYS A 25 14.70 2.23 -13.00
N GLU A 26 14.06 2.65 -14.07
CA GLU A 26 12.79 2.12 -14.53
C GLU A 26 12.96 0.61 -14.74
N GLY A 27 12.63 -0.15 -13.74
CA GLY A 27 12.59 -1.59 -13.76
C GLY A 27 11.60 -2.04 -12.73
N THR A 28 10.52 -2.65 -13.18
CA THR A 28 9.53 -3.28 -12.31
C THR A 28 10.23 -4.37 -11.52
N THR A 29 10.44 -4.14 -10.23
CA THR A 29 10.97 -5.17 -9.33
C THR A 29 9.81 -5.85 -8.64
N PRO A 30 9.60 -7.16 -8.87
CA PRO A 30 8.53 -7.90 -8.21
C PRO A 30 8.67 -7.84 -6.69
N LEU A 31 7.53 -7.79 -6.01
CA LEU A 31 7.51 -7.80 -4.56
C LEU A 31 7.88 -9.21 -4.03
N HIS A 32 8.77 -9.24 -3.05
CA HIS A 32 9.16 -10.49 -2.42
C HIS A 32 7.96 -11.16 -1.70
N PRO A 33 7.77 -12.49 -1.82
CA PRO A 33 6.63 -13.19 -1.20
C PRO A 33 6.50 -13.00 0.32
N GLY A 34 7.58 -12.66 1.02
CA GLY A 34 7.60 -12.36 2.44
C GLY A 34 6.70 -11.19 2.86
N TRP A 35 6.21 -10.38 1.90
CA TRP A 35 5.29 -9.28 2.17
C TRP A 35 3.81 -9.68 2.24
N LEU A 36 3.48 -10.94 1.93
CA LEU A 36 2.09 -11.44 2.02
C LEU A 36 1.44 -11.17 3.37
N PRO A 37 2.09 -11.41 4.54
CA PRO A 37 1.49 -11.12 5.84
C PRO A 37 1.15 -9.64 6.03
N VAL A 38 1.91 -8.72 5.45
CA VAL A 38 1.63 -7.27 5.50
C VAL A 38 0.41 -6.94 4.67
N LEU A 39 0.31 -7.46 3.45
CA LEU A 39 -0.86 -7.27 2.58
C LEU A 39 -2.13 -7.87 3.20
N ALA A 40 -2.03 -9.00 3.89
CA ALA A 40 -3.17 -9.63 4.57
C ALA A 40 -3.77 -8.74 5.67
N ARG A 41 -3.02 -7.77 6.19
CA ARG A 41 -3.49 -6.84 7.22
C ARG A 41 -4.24 -5.63 6.67
N VAL A 42 -4.15 -5.38 5.38
CA VAL A 42 -4.93 -4.32 4.72
C VAL A 42 -6.40 -4.72 4.82
N PRO A 43 -7.27 -3.92 5.46
CA PRO A 43 -8.67 -4.31 5.69
C PRO A 43 -9.40 -4.72 4.41
N LEU A 44 -9.13 -4.05 3.30
CA LEU A 44 -9.71 -4.39 2.00
C LEU A 44 -9.36 -5.83 1.56
N PHE A 45 -8.19 -6.33 1.92
CA PHE A 45 -7.69 -7.64 1.51
C PHE A 45 -7.87 -8.73 2.57
N ALA A 46 -8.34 -8.38 3.77
CA ALA A 46 -8.40 -9.29 4.91
C ALA A 46 -9.28 -10.53 4.68
N SER A 47 -10.27 -10.43 3.79
CA SER A 47 -11.18 -11.53 3.45
C SER A 47 -10.77 -12.34 2.22
N LEU A 48 -9.64 -12.02 1.61
CA LEU A 48 -9.12 -12.79 0.48
C LEU A 48 -8.50 -14.11 0.93
N SER A 49 -8.66 -15.17 0.11
CA SER A 49 -7.90 -16.41 0.28
C SER A 49 -6.40 -16.15 0.09
N LYS A 50 -5.56 -17.03 0.61
CA LYS A 50 -4.11 -16.95 0.40
C LYS A 50 -3.74 -16.96 -1.09
N ARG A 51 -4.44 -17.76 -1.89
CA ARG A 51 -4.24 -17.81 -3.33
C ARG A 51 -4.52 -16.45 -3.99
N HIS A 52 -5.67 -15.86 -3.68
CA HIS A 52 -6.06 -14.57 -4.24
C HIS A 52 -5.12 -13.45 -3.76
N LEU A 53 -4.74 -13.48 -2.49
CA LEU A 53 -3.78 -12.52 -1.95
C LEU A 53 -2.41 -12.60 -2.67
N ARG A 54 -1.94 -13.80 -3.02
CA ARG A 54 -0.72 -13.98 -3.83
C ARG A 54 -0.85 -13.36 -5.22
N HIS A 55 -2.02 -13.48 -5.85
CA HIS A 55 -2.28 -12.85 -7.15
C HIS A 55 -2.26 -11.33 -7.04
N VAL A 56 -2.84 -10.77 -6.00
CA VAL A 56 -2.74 -9.32 -5.71
C VAL A 56 -1.30 -8.90 -5.45
N ALA A 57 -0.57 -9.66 -4.65
CA ALA A 57 0.85 -9.39 -4.35
C ALA A 57 1.72 -9.43 -5.61
N GLY A 58 1.39 -10.29 -6.57
CA GLY A 58 2.09 -10.39 -7.85
C GLY A 58 1.99 -9.14 -8.71
N LEU A 59 1.03 -8.26 -8.45
CA LEU A 59 0.89 -6.96 -9.13
C LEU A 59 1.75 -5.86 -8.51
N ALA A 60 2.26 -6.07 -7.30
CA ALA A 60 2.96 -5.04 -6.57
C ALA A 60 4.37 -4.81 -7.12
N GLU A 61 4.75 -3.56 -7.23
CA GLU A 61 6.04 -3.08 -7.71
C GLU A 61 6.76 -2.33 -6.59
N LEU A 62 8.07 -2.56 -6.46
CA LEU A 62 8.90 -1.79 -5.55
C LEU A 62 9.14 -0.40 -6.11
N GLN A 63 8.76 0.62 -5.33
CA GLN A 63 9.01 2.04 -5.64
C GLN A 63 9.81 2.68 -4.52
N ARG A 64 10.81 3.49 -4.88
CA ARG A 64 11.67 4.19 -3.93
C ARG A 64 11.51 5.69 -4.09
N TYR A 65 11.55 6.39 -2.95
CA TYR A 65 11.43 7.84 -2.89
C TYR A 65 12.51 8.40 -1.98
N GLN A 66 13.04 9.55 -2.36
CA GLN A 66 13.96 10.31 -1.51
C GLN A 66 13.18 11.13 -0.48
N TYR A 67 13.83 11.47 0.62
CA TYR A 67 13.32 12.42 1.61
C TYR A 67 12.72 13.66 0.92
N GLY A 68 11.53 14.05 1.34
CA GLY A 68 10.81 15.20 0.82
C GLY A 68 10.02 14.96 -0.47
N ALA A 69 10.17 13.81 -1.11
CA ALA A 69 9.41 13.49 -2.33
C ALA A 69 7.92 13.42 -2.04
N GLN A 70 7.11 14.02 -2.90
CA GLN A 70 5.66 13.92 -2.85
C GLN A 70 5.21 12.67 -3.61
N ILE A 71 4.59 11.74 -2.90
CA ILE A 71 4.13 10.45 -3.46
C ILE A 71 2.74 10.60 -4.06
N VAL A 72 1.82 11.21 -3.34
CA VAL A 72 0.47 11.53 -3.80
C VAL A 72 0.11 12.95 -3.38
N ARG A 73 -0.75 13.60 -4.14
CA ARG A 73 -1.17 14.99 -3.93
C ARG A 73 -2.68 15.06 -3.71
N ALA A 74 -3.09 15.82 -2.69
CA ALA A 74 -4.50 16.12 -2.45
C ALA A 74 -5.17 16.69 -3.71
N GLY A 75 -6.36 16.22 -4.02
CA GLY A 75 -7.14 16.62 -5.18
C GLY A 75 -6.77 15.92 -6.49
N ALA A 76 -5.61 15.28 -6.60
CA ALA A 76 -5.26 14.47 -7.76
C ALA A 76 -6.03 13.15 -7.76
N HIS A 77 -6.38 12.63 -8.93
CA HIS A 77 -7.05 11.34 -9.04
C HIS A 77 -6.14 10.21 -8.55
N GLY A 78 -6.70 9.31 -7.74
CA GLY A 78 -6.00 8.14 -7.25
C GLY A 78 -5.88 7.06 -8.33
N ASN A 79 -4.68 6.60 -8.59
CA ASN A 79 -4.40 5.55 -9.57
C ASN A 79 -3.56 4.39 -9.01
N ALA A 80 -3.25 4.41 -7.74
CA ALA A 80 -2.43 3.39 -7.09
C ALA A 80 -2.68 3.32 -5.59
N PHE A 81 -2.38 2.16 -5.05
CA PHE A 81 -2.31 1.84 -3.64
C PHE A 81 -0.84 1.63 -3.24
N PHE A 82 -0.49 2.04 -2.03
CA PHE A 82 0.88 1.95 -1.53
C PHE A 82 0.92 1.31 -0.15
N VAL A 83 1.88 0.42 0.06
CA VAL A 83 2.27 -0.10 1.37
C VAL A 83 3.70 0.35 1.67
N ILE A 84 3.94 0.93 2.83
CA ILE A 84 5.29 1.33 3.24
C ILE A 84 6.06 0.10 3.67
N LEU A 85 7.17 -0.17 3.00
CA LEU A 85 8.06 -1.29 3.28
C LEU A 85 9.20 -0.89 4.20
N ASP A 86 9.77 0.29 3.97
CA ASP A 86 10.89 0.85 4.73
C ASP A 86 10.81 2.37 4.75
N GLY A 87 11.25 2.96 5.85
CA GLY A 87 11.22 4.40 6.03
C GLY A 87 9.89 4.90 6.59
N SER A 88 9.65 6.19 6.41
CA SER A 88 8.48 6.89 6.93
C SER A 88 7.94 7.91 5.94
N ALA A 89 6.66 8.22 6.08
CA ALA A 89 5.98 9.24 5.31
C ALA A 89 5.08 10.06 6.22
N GLU A 90 4.64 11.21 5.72
CA GLU A 90 3.72 12.09 6.39
C GLU A 90 2.51 12.38 5.51
N VAL A 91 1.33 12.17 6.06
CA VAL A 91 0.05 12.56 5.45
C VAL A 91 -0.30 13.95 5.91
N VAL A 92 -0.58 14.85 4.97
CA VAL A 92 -1.01 16.22 5.24
C VAL A 92 -2.36 16.43 4.58
N THR A 93 -3.39 16.70 5.38
CA THR A 93 -4.72 17.04 4.88
C THR A 93 -4.77 18.49 4.41
N PRO A 94 -5.74 18.87 3.54
CA PRO A 94 -5.92 20.26 3.12
C PRO A 94 -6.18 21.23 4.28
N THR A 95 -6.70 20.74 5.41
CA THR A 95 -6.93 21.52 6.63
C THR A 95 -5.71 21.63 7.54
N GLY A 96 -4.58 21.03 7.15
CA GLY A 96 -3.32 21.09 7.86
C GLY A 96 -3.10 20.02 8.92
N HIS A 97 -4.00 19.04 9.07
CA HIS A 97 -3.77 17.89 9.94
C HIS A 97 -2.66 17.02 9.37
N ARG A 98 -1.81 16.50 10.26
CA ARG A 98 -0.65 15.69 9.90
C ARG A 98 -0.68 14.34 10.61
N HIS A 99 -0.35 13.27 9.88
CA HIS A 99 -0.20 11.93 10.41
C HIS A 99 1.12 11.34 9.95
N ALA A 100 1.87 10.71 10.86
CA ALA A 100 3.04 9.94 10.51
C ALA A 100 2.63 8.54 10.05
N LEU A 101 3.24 8.07 8.96
CA LEU A 101 3.13 6.70 8.49
C LEU A 101 4.50 6.03 8.59
N GLN A 102 4.51 4.76 8.98
CA GLN A 102 5.71 3.96 9.18
C GLN A 102 5.64 2.67 8.35
N ALA A 103 6.74 1.93 8.32
CA ALA A 103 6.77 0.62 7.68
C ALA A 103 5.59 -0.25 8.13
N GLY A 104 4.89 -0.84 7.16
CA GLY A 104 3.66 -1.60 7.35
C GLY A 104 2.37 -0.80 7.29
N ASP A 105 2.42 0.51 7.37
CA ASP A 105 1.27 1.36 7.09
C ASP A 105 1.02 1.40 5.57
N TYR A 106 -0.20 1.77 5.20
CA TYR A 106 -0.65 1.83 3.82
C TYR A 106 -1.52 3.05 3.57
N PHE A 107 -1.67 3.41 2.31
CA PHE A 107 -2.57 4.49 1.91
C PHE A 107 -3.06 4.29 0.47
N GLY A 108 -4.25 4.80 0.19
CA GLY A 108 -4.82 4.83 -1.15
C GLY A 108 -5.48 3.53 -1.61
N GLU A 109 -5.82 2.60 -0.71
CA GLU A 109 -6.43 1.31 -1.07
C GLU A 109 -7.77 1.44 -1.79
N LEU A 110 -8.58 2.43 -1.43
CA LEU A 110 -9.88 2.64 -2.08
C LEU A 110 -9.73 3.17 -3.51
N ALA A 111 -8.62 3.81 -3.83
CA ALA A 111 -8.35 4.27 -5.19
C ALA A 111 -8.21 3.11 -6.19
N LEU A 112 -7.93 1.89 -5.73
CA LEU A 112 -7.96 0.70 -6.58
C LEU A 112 -9.34 0.42 -7.15
N LEU A 113 -10.39 0.84 -6.45
CA LEU A 113 -11.78 0.59 -6.83
C LEU A 113 -12.38 1.74 -7.63
N ASP A 114 -12.25 2.98 -7.14
CA ASP A 114 -12.99 4.12 -7.69
C ASP A 114 -12.13 5.19 -8.37
N GLY A 115 -10.82 5.23 -8.08
CA GLY A 115 -9.93 6.26 -8.60
C GLY A 115 -10.30 7.69 -8.19
N ALA A 116 -11.04 7.84 -7.08
CA ALA A 116 -11.47 9.13 -6.59
C ALA A 116 -10.30 10.07 -6.29
N PRO A 117 -10.52 11.39 -6.26
CA PRO A 117 -9.50 12.35 -5.87
C PRO A 117 -8.91 12.05 -4.49
N ARG A 118 -7.61 12.23 -4.35
CA ARG A 118 -6.90 12.02 -3.08
C ARG A 118 -7.37 13.04 -2.04
N ALA A 119 -7.70 12.56 -0.85
CA ALA A 119 -8.12 13.40 0.27
C ALA A 119 -6.95 14.15 0.93
N ALA A 120 -5.73 13.68 0.74
CA ALA A 120 -4.54 14.23 1.39
C ALA A 120 -3.30 14.10 0.50
N THR A 121 -2.27 14.86 0.87
CA THR A 121 -0.93 14.75 0.28
C THR A 121 -0.08 13.83 1.16
N VAL A 122 0.71 12.95 0.54
CA VAL A 122 1.65 12.09 1.24
C VAL A 122 3.06 12.39 0.74
N LYS A 123 3.95 12.72 1.66
CA LYS A 123 5.36 13.02 1.41
C LYS A 123 6.27 12.08 2.16
N ALA A 124 7.39 11.71 1.56
CA ALA A 124 8.43 10.96 2.24
C ALA A 124 9.07 11.82 3.34
N SER A 125 9.02 11.37 4.58
CA SER A 125 9.67 12.01 5.73
C SER A 125 11.02 11.37 6.08
N SER A 126 11.43 10.38 5.31
CA SER A 126 12.75 9.79 5.21
C SER A 126 12.90 9.21 3.80
N ASP A 127 14.06 8.67 3.46
CA ASP A 127 14.16 7.79 2.30
C ASP A 127 13.19 6.63 2.49
N LEU A 128 12.43 6.29 1.46
CA LEU A 128 11.23 5.49 1.55
C LEU A 128 11.21 4.42 0.47
N ALA A 129 10.88 3.19 0.86
CA ALA A 129 10.55 2.11 -0.06
C ALA A 129 9.09 1.71 0.11
N THR A 130 8.37 1.58 -0.99
CA THR A 130 6.96 1.19 -1.00
C THR A 130 6.70 0.02 -1.94
N ALA A 131 5.67 -0.76 -1.65
CA ALA A 131 5.01 -1.61 -2.63
C ALA A 131 3.86 -0.82 -3.24
N LYS A 132 3.85 -0.70 -4.57
CA LYS A 132 2.83 0.02 -5.32
C LYS A 132 1.99 -0.98 -6.13
N ILE A 133 0.68 -0.89 -6.02
CA ILE A 133 -0.25 -1.63 -6.86
C ILE A 133 -1.03 -0.62 -7.70
N SER A 134 -0.91 -0.70 -9.03
CA SER A 134 -1.64 0.20 -9.92
C SER A 134 -3.11 -0.22 -10.04
N ARG A 135 -3.99 0.78 -10.15
CA ARG A 135 -5.43 0.56 -10.37
C ARG A 135 -5.69 -0.22 -11.66
N THR A 136 -4.98 0.09 -12.74
CA THR A 136 -5.14 -0.58 -14.03
C THR A 136 -4.81 -2.07 -13.94
N ALA A 137 -3.68 -2.42 -13.32
CA ALA A 137 -3.29 -3.82 -13.12
C ALA A 137 -4.30 -4.55 -12.21
N PHE A 138 -4.77 -3.89 -11.16
CA PHE A 138 -5.73 -4.45 -10.23
C PHE A 138 -7.10 -4.71 -10.91
N GLN A 139 -7.57 -3.77 -11.72
CA GLN A 139 -8.82 -3.94 -12.47
C GLN A 139 -8.73 -5.08 -13.48
N ARG A 140 -7.58 -5.27 -14.11
CA ARG A 140 -7.34 -6.41 -14.99
C ARG A 140 -7.44 -7.73 -14.23
N LEU A 141 -6.82 -7.79 -13.06
CA LEU A 141 -6.89 -8.97 -12.20
C LEU A 141 -8.34 -9.30 -11.81
N LEU A 142 -9.15 -8.29 -11.49
CA LEU A 142 -10.57 -8.49 -11.17
C LEU A 142 -11.38 -9.07 -12.33
N LYS A 143 -11.02 -8.74 -13.57
CA LYS A 143 -11.65 -9.31 -14.77
C LYS A 143 -11.23 -10.76 -14.99
N GLU A 144 -9.96 -11.08 -14.72
CA GLU A 144 -9.41 -12.43 -14.87
C GLU A 144 -9.88 -13.38 -13.77
N GLU A 145 -10.04 -12.86 -12.55
CA GLU A 145 -10.45 -13.61 -11.36
C GLU A 145 -11.60 -12.89 -10.61
N PRO A 146 -12.84 -13.02 -11.11
CA PRO A 146 -14.00 -12.32 -10.50
C PRO A 146 -14.24 -12.69 -9.04
N ALA A 147 -13.82 -13.88 -8.58
CA ALA A 147 -13.96 -14.31 -7.19
C ALA A 147 -13.21 -13.40 -6.20
N ILE A 148 -12.15 -12.70 -6.65
CA ILE A 148 -11.46 -11.68 -5.84
C ILE A 148 -12.43 -10.55 -5.50
N GLY A 149 -13.30 -10.14 -6.42
CA GLY A 149 -14.31 -9.12 -6.18
C GLY A 149 -15.26 -9.46 -5.04
N VAL A 150 -15.64 -10.73 -4.90
CA VAL A 150 -16.46 -11.20 -3.77
C VAL A 150 -15.73 -11.06 -2.44
N GLY A 151 -14.45 -11.45 -2.40
CA GLY A 151 -13.61 -11.27 -1.20
C GLY A 151 -13.44 -9.80 -0.82
N LEU A 152 -13.26 -8.92 -1.80
CA LEU A 152 -13.17 -7.47 -1.58
C LEU A 152 -14.50 -6.91 -1.04
N ALA A 153 -15.63 -7.34 -1.57
CA ALA A 153 -16.94 -6.93 -1.07
C ALA A 153 -17.13 -7.30 0.41
N ARG A 154 -16.69 -8.49 0.81
CA ARG A 154 -16.68 -8.91 2.23
C ARG A 154 -15.77 -8.03 3.08
N GLY A 155 -14.59 -7.69 2.58
CA GLY A 155 -13.66 -6.77 3.25
C GLY A 155 -14.28 -5.38 3.46
N LEU A 156 -14.97 -4.84 2.46
CA LEU A 156 -15.67 -3.56 2.55
C LEU A 156 -16.81 -3.60 3.57
N VAL A 157 -17.58 -4.68 3.60
CA VAL A 157 -18.65 -4.86 4.61
C VAL A 157 -18.05 -4.87 6.02
N ALA A 158 -16.93 -5.54 6.23
CA ALA A 158 -16.25 -5.57 7.53
C ALA A 158 -15.79 -4.16 7.96
N ILE A 159 -15.26 -3.36 7.02
CA ILE A 159 -14.87 -1.96 7.27
C ILE A 159 -16.09 -1.12 7.68
N ILE A 160 -17.20 -1.23 6.94
CA ILE A 160 -18.43 -0.49 7.23
C ILE A 160 -18.96 -0.85 8.62
N ARG A 161 -19.00 -2.14 8.98
CA ARG A 161 -19.45 -2.58 10.30
C ARG A 161 -18.57 -2.03 11.42
N ALA A 162 -17.25 -2.06 11.25
CA ALA A 162 -16.31 -1.49 12.23
C ALA A 162 -16.56 0.01 12.45
N LEU A 163 -16.88 0.77 11.41
CA LEU A 163 -17.21 2.20 11.51
C LEU A 163 -18.53 2.45 12.24
N GLN A 164 -19.47 1.51 12.17
CA GLN A 164 -20.75 1.63 12.87
C GLN A 164 -20.68 1.30 14.37
N GLU A 165 -19.62 0.64 14.79
CA GLU A 165 -19.40 0.27 16.21
C GLU A 165 -18.69 1.39 17.01
N GLU A 166 -18.22 2.43 16.35
CA GLU A 166 -17.59 3.60 17.01
C GLU A 166 -18.61 4.57 17.61
#